data_c8c6e79ea0f7af2367a6b69803772ce2
#
_entry.id   c8c6e79ea0f7af2367a6b69803772ce2
#
_cell.length_a   1.000
_cell.length_b   1.000
_cell.length_c   1.000
_cell.angle_alpha   90.00
_cell.angle_beta   90.00
_cell.angle_gamma   90.00
#
_symmetry.space_group_name_H-M   'P 1'
#
loop_
_entity.id
_entity.type
_entity.pdbx_description
1 polymer ?
#
loop_
_entity_poly.entity_id
_entity_poly.type
_entity_poly.pdbx_seq_one_letter_code
_entity_poly.pdbx_strand_id
1 'polypeptide(L)'
;MSKRCRNWFENIWPYPDQPMIMDHIVTALGAKAVEWPYKTECCGSSLSLTRTDIVLKLCHDIYQKAADHGADCLLVACPLCQANLDMRQLQVNRQYGTTFELPVLYFTQLIGLALGISSADLGLSKLMVSPQKLLARVGLRQPA
;
A
#
# COMPACT_ATOMS: atom_id res chain seq x y z
N MET A 1 -6.29 -28.00 18.84
CA MET A 1 -5.47 -26.76 18.84
C MET A 1 -5.12 -26.40 20.28
N SER A 2 -3.83 -26.29 20.63
CA SER A 2 -3.42 -26.05 22.04
C SER A 2 -3.86 -24.67 22.52
N LYS A 3 -4.11 -24.51 23.83
CA LYS A 3 -4.47 -23.22 24.44
C LYS A 3 -3.46 -22.10 24.10
N ARG A 4 -2.18 -22.46 23.90
CA ARG A 4 -1.09 -21.53 23.55
C ARG A 4 -1.25 -20.93 22.13
N CYS A 5 -1.75 -21.72 21.16
CA CYS A 5 -2.02 -21.21 19.81
C CYS A 5 -3.26 -20.29 19.76
N ARG A 6 -4.27 -20.56 20.58
CA ARG A 6 -5.46 -19.67 20.70
C ARG A 6 -5.08 -18.31 21.26
N ASN A 7 -4.36 -18.27 22.37
CA ASN A 7 -3.91 -17.00 22.97
C ASN A 7 -3.03 -16.17 22.03
N TRP A 8 -2.20 -16.84 21.19
CA TRP A 8 -1.38 -16.15 20.20
C TRP A 8 -2.24 -15.50 19.13
N PHE A 9 -3.27 -16.19 18.63
CA PHE A 9 -4.19 -15.67 17.61
C PHE A 9 -5.05 -14.51 18.16
N GLU A 10 -5.59 -14.64 19.37
CA GLU A 10 -6.40 -13.62 20.03
C GLU A 10 -5.60 -12.34 20.35
N ASN A 11 -4.32 -12.47 20.66
CA ASN A 11 -3.45 -11.32 20.93
C ASN A 11 -2.92 -10.63 19.67
N ILE A 12 -2.79 -11.35 18.56
CA ILE A 12 -2.32 -10.76 17.27
C ILE A 12 -3.49 -10.19 16.46
N TRP A 13 -4.69 -10.74 16.62
CA TRP A 13 -5.87 -10.36 15.84
C TRP A 13 -7.08 -10.03 16.71
N PRO A 14 -6.95 -9.11 17.68
CA PRO A 14 -8.06 -8.81 18.61
C PRO A 14 -9.22 -8.08 17.93
N TYR A 15 -8.98 -7.40 16.79
CA TYR A 15 -9.98 -6.60 16.08
C TYR A 15 -9.90 -6.88 14.56
N PRO A 16 -10.63 -7.90 14.05
CA PRO A 16 -10.61 -8.23 12.63
C PRO A 16 -11.11 -7.09 11.73
N ASP A 17 -11.99 -6.23 12.26
CA ASP A 17 -12.53 -5.07 11.54
C ASP A 17 -11.55 -3.89 11.47
N GLN A 18 -10.53 -3.86 12.34
CA GLN A 18 -9.49 -2.83 12.37
C GLN A 18 -8.11 -3.45 12.60
N PRO A 19 -7.54 -4.12 11.60
CA PRO A 19 -6.24 -4.74 11.74
C PRO A 19 -5.14 -3.69 11.86
N MET A 20 -4.39 -3.71 12.99
CA MET A 20 -3.36 -2.72 13.32
C MET A 20 -1.92 -3.23 13.12
N ILE A 21 -1.73 -4.48 12.68
CA ILE A 21 -0.40 -5.08 12.58
C ILE A 21 0.50 -4.30 11.60
N MET A 22 -0.03 -3.92 10.44
CA MET A 22 0.74 -3.13 9.47
C MET A 22 1.05 -1.73 10.00
N ASP A 23 0.12 -1.10 10.72
CA ASP A 23 0.35 0.21 11.35
C ASP A 23 1.47 0.14 12.39
N HIS A 24 1.51 -0.93 13.20
CA HIS A 24 2.59 -1.16 14.16
C HIS A 24 3.94 -1.38 13.45
N ILE A 25 3.97 -2.13 12.36
CA ILE A 25 5.20 -2.32 11.56
C ILE A 25 5.65 -0.97 10.99
N VAL A 26 4.78 -0.22 10.36
CA VAL A 26 5.07 1.12 9.78
C VAL A 26 5.66 2.04 10.83
N THR A 27 5.03 2.10 12.01
CA THR A 27 5.49 2.94 13.11
C THR A 27 6.83 2.48 13.67
N ALA A 28 7.04 1.18 13.83
CA ALA A 28 8.31 0.61 14.29
C ALA A 28 9.47 0.90 13.32
N LEU A 29 9.19 1.06 12.03
CA LEU A 29 10.16 1.41 11.00
C LEU A 29 10.39 2.93 10.90
N GLY A 30 9.78 3.73 11.77
CA GLY A 30 9.96 5.19 11.83
C GLY A 30 9.08 5.97 10.85
N ALA A 31 8.15 5.34 10.16
CA ALA A 31 7.17 6.00 9.31
C ALA A 31 5.86 6.28 10.07
N LYS A 32 5.06 7.19 9.55
CA LYS A 32 3.76 7.53 10.13
C LYS A 32 2.67 6.70 9.48
N ALA A 33 2.03 5.83 10.24
CA ALA A 33 0.79 5.18 9.81
C ALA A 33 -0.36 6.21 9.85
N VAL A 34 -1.01 6.41 8.71
CA VAL A 34 -2.15 7.31 8.60
C VAL A 34 -3.42 6.54 8.96
N GLU A 35 -4.21 7.07 9.87
CA GLU A 35 -5.50 6.49 10.18
C GLU A 35 -6.51 6.89 9.10
N TRP A 36 -7.16 5.89 8.50
CA TRP A 36 -8.12 6.08 7.41
C TRP A 36 -9.10 4.91 7.32
N PRO A 37 -10.33 5.13 6.79
CA PRO A 37 -11.39 4.12 6.86
C PRO A 37 -11.28 2.99 5.84
N TYR A 38 -10.34 3.03 4.89
CA TYR A 38 -10.24 2.10 3.76
C TYR A 38 -9.14 1.03 3.91
N LYS A 39 -8.65 0.77 5.12
CA LYS A 39 -7.59 -0.22 5.40
C LYS A 39 -7.91 -1.63 4.94
N THR A 40 -9.17 -2.03 5.01
CA THR A 40 -9.66 -3.37 4.69
C THR A 40 -10.39 -3.46 3.36
N GLU A 41 -10.47 -2.35 2.62
CA GLU A 41 -11.17 -2.33 1.36
C GLU A 41 -10.44 -3.10 0.25
N CYS A 42 -11.23 -3.81 -0.55
CA CYS A 42 -10.70 -4.61 -1.65
C CYS A 42 -10.50 -3.77 -2.90
N CYS A 43 -9.33 -3.86 -3.54
CA CYS A 43 -9.06 -3.21 -4.82
C CYS A 43 -9.79 -3.84 -6.02
N GLY A 44 -10.53 -4.93 -5.83
CA GLY A 44 -11.28 -5.60 -6.87
C GLY A 44 -10.44 -6.39 -7.89
N SER A 45 -9.17 -6.68 -7.60
CA SER A 45 -8.25 -7.31 -8.57
C SER A 45 -8.76 -8.61 -9.18
N SER A 46 -9.57 -9.40 -8.47
CA SER A 46 -10.21 -10.61 -8.99
C SER A 46 -11.17 -10.35 -10.17
N LEU A 47 -11.69 -9.13 -10.29
CA LEU A 47 -12.59 -8.72 -11.36
C LEU A 47 -11.86 -8.06 -12.54
N SER A 48 -10.54 -8.00 -12.52
CA SER A 48 -9.73 -7.24 -13.49
C SER A 48 -9.94 -7.62 -14.96
N LEU A 49 -10.33 -8.88 -15.23
CA LEU A 49 -10.56 -9.38 -16.58
C LEU A 49 -12.04 -9.34 -16.98
N THR A 50 -12.98 -9.29 -16.03
CA THR A 50 -14.41 -9.42 -16.30
C THR A 50 -15.19 -8.13 -16.12
N ARG A 51 -14.83 -7.33 -15.10
CA ARG A 51 -15.52 -6.10 -14.73
C ARG A 51 -14.54 -5.00 -14.37
N THR A 52 -13.76 -4.57 -15.36
CA THR A 52 -12.78 -3.49 -15.21
C THR A 52 -13.40 -2.18 -14.74
N ASP A 53 -14.64 -1.90 -15.11
CA ASP A 53 -15.42 -0.74 -14.65
C ASP A 53 -15.53 -0.69 -13.12
N ILE A 54 -15.87 -1.82 -12.48
CA ILE A 54 -15.93 -1.95 -11.02
C ILE A 54 -14.54 -1.77 -10.40
N VAL A 55 -13.53 -2.40 -11.00
CA VAL A 55 -12.15 -2.32 -10.49
C VAL A 55 -11.64 -0.87 -10.49
N LEU A 56 -11.87 -0.12 -11.56
CA LEU A 56 -11.46 1.28 -11.64
C LEU A 56 -12.17 2.15 -10.60
N LYS A 57 -13.46 1.87 -10.34
CA LYS A 57 -14.21 2.55 -9.27
C LYS A 57 -13.62 2.27 -7.89
N LEU A 58 -13.34 1.00 -7.57
CA LEU A 58 -12.76 0.61 -6.28
C LEU A 58 -11.35 1.20 -6.10
N CYS A 59 -10.52 1.16 -7.13
CA CYS A 59 -9.20 1.79 -7.09
C CYS A 59 -9.29 3.30 -6.90
N HIS A 60 -10.22 3.97 -7.62
CA HIS A 60 -10.45 5.40 -7.47
C HIS A 60 -10.80 5.75 -6.02
N ASP A 61 -11.73 5.03 -5.42
CA ASP A 61 -12.18 5.31 -4.05
C ASP A 61 -11.03 5.13 -3.04
N ILE A 62 -10.19 4.11 -3.23
CA ILE A 62 -8.98 3.91 -2.41
C ILE A 62 -8.01 5.08 -2.56
N TYR A 63 -7.69 5.51 -3.79
CA TYR A 63 -6.77 6.65 -4.01
C TYR A 63 -7.33 7.95 -3.46
N GLN A 64 -8.61 8.21 -3.69
CA GLN A 64 -9.26 9.42 -3.20
C GLN A 64 -9.21 9.49 -1.67
N LYS A 65 -9.54 8.38 -1.00
CA LYS A 65 -9.49 8.34 0.47
C LYS A 65 -8.07 8.43 1.02
N ALA A 66 -7.10 7.81 0.37
CA ALA A 66 -5.70 7.98 0.75
C ALA A 66 -5.23 9.43 0.60
N ALA A 67 -5.56 10.09 -0.50
CA ALA A 67 -5.25 11.49 -0.76
C ALA A 67 -5.96 12.43 0.23
N ASP A 68 -7.25 12.22 0.50
CA ASP A 68 -8.04 13.00 1.47
C ASP A 68 -7.42 12.98 2.88
N HIS A 69 -6.73 11.89 3.23
CA HIS A 69 -6.06 11.72 4.53
C HIS A 69 -4.56 12.07 4.48
N GLY A 70 -4.09 12.61 3.37
CA GLY A 70 -2.70 13.09 3.22
C GLY A 70 -1.66 11.98 3.20
N ALA A 71 -2.01 10.82 2.64
CA ALA A 71 -1.05 9.74 2.48
C ALA A 71 -0.01 10.08 1.39
N ASP A 72 1.25 9.76 1.66
CA ASP A 72 2.36 9.93 0.73
C ASP A 72 2.56 8.70 -0.18
N CYS A 73 2.08 7.55 0.26
CA CYS A 73 2.09 6.28 -0.48
C CYS A 73 1.03 5.34 0.08
N LEU A 74 0.70 4.31 -0.69
CA LEU A 74 -0.09 3.17 -0.24
C LEU A 74 0.83 2.01 0.12
N LEU A 75 0.57 1.38 1.26
CA LEU A 75 1.28 0.19 1.68
C LEU A 75 0.33 -1.01 1.64
N VAL A 76 0.75 -2.07 0.96
CA VAL A 76 -0.10 -3.25 0.74
C VAL A 76 0.60 -4.55 1.16
N ALA A 77 -0.19 -5.55 1.58
CA ALA A 77 0.27 -6.88 1.90
C ALA A 77 -0.15 -7.93 0.86
N CYS A 78 -1.10 -7.59 0.00
CA CYS A 78 -1.57 -8.47 -1.07
C CYS A 78 -0.83 -8.15 -2.38
N PRO A 79 -0.13 -9.12 -3.03
CA PRO A 79 0.57 -8.87 -4.28
C PRO A 79 -0.36 -8.49 -5.43
N LEU A 80 -1.59 -9.01 -5.44
CA LEU A 80 -2.59 -8.61 -6.43
C LEU A 80 -3.05 -7.16 -6.22
N CYS A 81 -3.14 -6.70 -4.97
CA CYS A 81 -3.44 -5.30 -4.69
C CYS A 81 -2.30 -4.38 -5.14
N GLN A 82 -1.04 -4.78 -4.90
CA GLN A 82 0.09 -4.01 -5.39
C GLN A 82 0.04 -3.83 -6.90
N ALA A 83 -0.04 -4.94 -7.65
CA ALA A 83 -0.09 -4.89 -9.10
C ALA A 83 -1.29 -4.05 -9.60
N ASN A 84 -2.47 -4.30 -9.07
CA ASN A 84 -3.69 -3.63 -9.51
C ASN A 84 -3.66 -2.12 -9.21
N LEU A 85 -3.32 -1.72 -7.99
CA LEU A 85 -3.25 -0.32 -7.60
C LEU A 85 -2.09 0.42 -8.26
N ASP A 86 -0.93 -0.20 -8.48
CA ASP A 86 0.19 0.44 -9.16
C ASP A 86 -0.10 0.66 -10.66
N MET A 87 -0.61 -0.36 -11.35
CA MET A 87 -0.80 -0.33 -12.80
C MET A 87 -2.00 0.51 -13.27
N ARG A 88 -3.04 0.64 -12.46
CA ARG A 88 -4.31 1.25 -12.90
C ARG A 88 -4.47 2.73 -12.61
N GLN A 89 -3.52 3.35 -11.93
CA GLN A 89 -3.61 4.75 -11.55
C GLN A 89 -3.82 5.67 -12.75
N LEU A 90 -3.09 5.43 -13.85
CA LEU A 90 -3.25 6.20 -15.08
C LEU A 90 -4.65 6.02 -15.72
N GLN A 91 -5.20 4.80 -15.68
CA GLN A 91 -6.56 4.54 -16.19
C GLN A 91 -7.62 5.25 -15.32
N VAL A 92 -7.47 5.18 -14.01
CA VAL A 92 -8.35 5.88 -13.05
C VAL A 92 -8.30 7.38 -13.28
N ASN A 93 -7.09 7.96 -13.39
CA ASN A 93 -6.92 9.38 -13.63
C ASN A 93 -7.63 9.85 -14.91
N ARG A 94 -7.51 9.06 -15.99
CA ARG A 94 -8.20 9.36 -17.26
C ARG A 94 -9.71 9.27 -17.15
N GLN A 95 -10.23 8.28 -16.44
CA GLN A 95 -11.67 8.03 -16.33
C GLN A 95 -12.38 9.04 -15.42
N TYR A 96 -11.73 9.44 -14.32
CA TYR A 96 -12.33 10.29 -13.29
C TYR A 96 -11.81 11.73 -13.29
N GLY A 97 -10.93 12.10 -14.23
CA GLY A 97 -10.37 13.45 -14.31
C GLY A 97 -9.48 13.80 -13.12
N THR A 98 -8.82 12.82 -12.51
CA THR A 98 -7.93 12.99 -11.35
C THR A 98 -6.47 12.98 -11.75
N THR A 99 -5.58 13.31 -10.81
CA THR A 99 -4.12 13.37 -11.01
C THR A 99 -3.38 12.66 -9.89
N PHE A 100 -3.87 11.49 -9.48
CA PHE A 100 -3.19 10.71 -8.45
C PHE A 100 -1.78 10.32 -8.89
N GLU A 101 -0.81 10.48 -7.99
CA GLU A 101 0.58 10.03 -8.11
C GLU A 101 1.01 9.38 -6.79
N LEU A 102 0.26 8.39 -6.32
CA LEU A 102 0.53 7.69 -5.06
C LEU A 102 1.34 6.40 -5.33
N PRO A 103 2.62 6.33 -4.97
CA PRO A 103 3.38 5.09 -5.08
C PRO A 103 2.74 3.99 -4.24
N VAL A 104 2.71 2.76 -4.78
CA VAL A 104 2.15 1.60 -4.09
C VAL A 104 3.28 0.65 -3.74
N LEU A 105 3.65 0.59 -2.47
CA LEU A 105 4.73 -0.24 -1.96
C LEU A 105 4.19 -1.52 -1.33
N TYR A 106 4.86 -2.62 -1.60
CA TYR A 106 4.64 -3.84 -0.81
C TYR A 106 5.28 -3.67 0.57
N PHE A 107 4.64 -4.15 1.63
CA PHE A 107 5.10 -3.91 3.00
C PHE A 107 6.56 -4.38 3.24
N THR A 108 7.01 -5.46 2.57
CA THR A 108 8.39 -5.93 2.65
C THR A 108 9.38 -4.98 1.97
N GLN A 109 8.95 -4.18 0.99
CA GLN A 109 9.81 -3.14 0.39
C GLN A 109 10.08 -2.02 1.39
N LEU A 110 9.08 -1.62 2.18
CA LEU A 110 9.29 -0.65 3.26
C LEU A 110 10.25 -1.20 4.33
N ILE A 111 10.09 -2.47 4.73
CA ILE A 111 11.00 -3.12 5.67
C ILE A 111 12.42 -3.13 5.11
N GLY A 112 12.59 -3.53 3.85
CA GLY A 112 13.90 -3.54 3.19
C GLY A 112 14.56 -2.17 3.14
N LEU A 113 13.80 -1.12 2.82
CA LEU A 113 14.31 0.26 2.85
C LEU A 113 14.79 0.67 4.24
N ALA A 114 14.03 0.35 5.29
CA ALA A 114 14.39 0.67 6.67
C ALA A 114 15.64 -0.10 7.15
N LEU A 115 15.89 -1.28 6.58
CA LEU A 115 17.10 -2.08 6.83
C LEU A 115 18.28 -1.67 5.94
N GLY A 116 18.13 -0.65 5.08
CA GLY A 116 19.21 -0.13 4.24
C GLY A 116 19.43 -0.93 2.95
N ILE A 117 18.50 -1.80 2.55
CA ILE A 117 18.55 -2.49 1.26
C ILE A 117 18.33 -1.47 0.14
N SER A 118 19.12 -1.58 -0.94
CA SER A 118 19.02 -0.64 -2.06
C SER A 118 17.64 -0.72 -2.72
N SER A 119 17.14 0.41 -3.21
CA SER A 119 15.86 0.45 -3.91
C SER A 119 15.90 -0.31 -5.25
N ALA A 120 17.08 -0.52 -5.83
CA ALA A 120 17.28 -1.37 -7.00
C ALA A 120 17.00 -2.84 -6.65
N ASP A 121 17.59 -3.34 -5.57
CA ASP A 121 17.38 -4.72 -5.09
C ASP A 121 15.94 -4.97 -4.66
N LEU A 122 15.28 -3.93 -4.13
CA LEU A 122 13.86 -3.97 -3.77
C LEU A 122 12.91 -3.83 -4.97
N GLY A 123 13.44 -3.65 -6.19
CA GLY A 123 12.64 -3.55 -7.42
C GLY A 123 11.79 -2.29 -7.50
N LEU A 124 12.09 -1.23 -6.75
CA LEU A 124 11.27 -0.01 -6.72
C LEU A 124 11.28 0.76 -8.05
N SER A 125 12.30 0.55 -8.89
CA SER A 125 12.35 1.09 -10.25
C SER A 125 11.35 0.46 -11.23
N LYS A 126 10.73 -0.66 -10.84
CA LYS A 126 9.74 -1.39 -11.66
C LYS A 126 8.30 -0.95 -11.40
N LEU A 127 8.09 -0.11 -10.40
CA LEU A 127 6.77 0.44 -10.10
C LEU A 127 6.34 1.42 -11.19
N MET A 128 5.07 1.38 -11.56
CA MET A 128 4.49 2.29 -12.56
C MET A 128 4.44 3.72 -12.05
N VAL A 129 4.16 3.89 -10.75
CA VAL A 129 4.23 5.18 -10.07
C VAL A 129 5.53 5.25 -9.27
N SER A 130 6.45 6.07 -9.74
CA SER A 130 7.79 6.16 -9.17
C SER A 130 7.79 6.66 -7.72
N PRO A 131 8.40 5.96 -6.77
CA PRO A 131 8.53 6.41 -5.40
C PRO A 131 9.67 7.41 -5.18
N GLN A 132 10.39 7.85 -6.21
CA GLN A 132 11.60 8.67 -6.10
C GLN A 132 11.37 9.99 -5.35
N LYS A 133 10.23 10.66 -5.59
CA LYS A 133 9.86 11.90 -4.87
C LYS A 133 9.74 11.64 -3.37
N LEU A 134 9.13 10.52 -3.00
CA LEU A 134 8.99 10.09 -1.60
C LEU A 134 10.35 9.77 -0.97
N LEU A 135 11.16 8.94 -1.64
CA LEU A 135 12.48 8.54 -1.15
C LEU A 135 13.41 9.73 -0.97
N ALA A 136 13.38 10.71 -1.89
CA ALA A 136 14.16 11.93 -1.76
C ALA A 136 13.76 12.76 -0.53
N ARG A 137 12.46 12.83 -0.19
CA ARG A 137 11.97 13.54 0.99
C ARG A 137 12.43 12.93 2.30
N VAL A 138 12.49 11.60 2.37
CA VAL A 138 12.92 10.87 3.58
C VAL A 138 14.43 10.66 3.66
N GLY A 139 15.21 11.27 2.75
CA GLY A 139 16.67 11.18 2.77
C GLY A 139 17.25 9.87 2.23
N LEU A 140 16.42 8.97 1.70
CA LEU A 140 16.82 7.72 1.09
C LEU A 140 17.11 7.91 -0.42
N ARG A 141 18.03 8.83 -0.75
CA ARG A 141 18.47 9.03 -2.13
C ARG A 141 19.24 7.79 -2.60
N GLN A 142 18.87 7.28 -3.76
CA GLN A 142 19.71 6.31 -4.45
C GLN A 142 20.99 6.99 -4.94
N PRO A 143 22.14 6.34 -4.82
CA PRO A 143 23.26 6.67 -5.70
C PRO A 143 22.81 6.42 -7.15
N ALA A 144 23.16 7.35 -8.03
CA ALA A 144 22.92 7.28 -9.46
C ALA A 144 23.62 6.04 -10.06
#